data_645969b9ce436cd0946dbba1f3a703df
#
_entry.id   645969b9ce436cd0946dbba1f3a703df
#
_cell.length_a   1.000
_cell.length_b   1.000
_cell.length_c   1.000
_cell.angle_alpha   90.00
_cell.angle_beta   90.00
_cell.angle_gamma   90.00
#
_symmetry.space_group_name_H-M   'P 1'
#
loop_
_entity.id
_entity.type
_entity.pdbx_description
1 polymer ?
#
loop_
_entity_poly.entity_id
_entity_poly.type
_entity_poly.pdbx_seq_one_letter_code
_entity_poly.pdbx_strand_id
1 'polypeptide(L)'
;MKIAMIGHKRIPSREGGIEIVVEELSTRLVIMGHTVYAYNRAGKNVSDKNADKEAHKLKTYKGIRLVKIPTPNNKKLNAIVYSFLATIHAVTHNFDVIHYHAEGPCAMLVIPHFLGIRTIATIHGLDWQRAKWGGFATKFLKFGEKIAAKYADEVIVLSRNVQQYFLEQYGRTTIY
;
A
#
# COMPACT_ATOMS: atom_id res chain seq x y z
N MET A 1 -15.41 8.90 6.75
CA MET A 1 -14.00 8.82 7.16
C MET A 1 -13.12 9.28 5.99
N LYS A 2 -11.93 9.80 6.31
CA LYS A 2 -10.89 10.17 5.35
C LYS A 2 -9.81 9.09 5.36
N ILE A 3 -9.62 8.41 4.24
CA ILE A 3 -8.82 7.18 4.13
C ILE A 3 -7.66 7.40 3.16
N ALA A 4 -6.44 7.04 3.56
CA ALA A 4 -5.26 7.03 2.70
C ALA A 4 -4.94 5.60 2.25
N MET A 5 -4.78 5.37 0.94
CA MET A 5 -4.37 4.09 0.34
C MET A 5 -2.91 4.19 -0.11
N ILE A 6 -2.02 3.40 0.51
CA ILE A 6 -0.57 3.44 0.25
C ILE A 6 -0.09 2.03 -0.12
N GLY A 7 0.74 1.89 -1.17
CA GLY A 7 1.41 0.63 -1.48
C GLY A 7 1.34 0.20 -2.94
N HIS A 8 0.32 0.62 -3.68
CA HIS A 8 0.20 0.39 -5.12
C HIS A 8 1.17 1.29 -5.92
N LYS A 9 1.36 0.99 -7.19
CA LYS A 9 2.15 1.87 -8.06
C LYS A 9 1.34 3.10 -8.45
N ARG A 10 0.18 2.89 -9.06
CA ARG A 10 -0.75 3.97 -9.44
C ARG A 10 -2.13 3.43 -9.76
N ILE A 11 -3.12 4.29 -9.68
CA ILE A 11 -4.46 4.14 -10.25
C ILE A 11 -4.82 5.38 -11.08
N PRO A 12 -5.52 5.25 -12.22
CA PRO A 12 -5.95 3.99 -12.84
C PRO A 12 -4.76 3.19 -13.38
N SER A 13 -4.82 1.87 -13.23
CA SER A 13 -3.90 0.92 -13.87
C SER A 13 -4.46 -0.49 -13.81
N ARG A 14 -4.18 -1.29 -14.84
CA ARG A 14 -4.56 -2.71 -14.93
C ARG A 14 -3.35 -3.65 -14.94
N GLU A 15 -2.16 -3.15 -14.60
CA GLU A 15 -0.90 -3.90 -14.71
C GLU A 15 -0.64 -4.88 -13.59
N GLY A 16 -1.27 -4.70 -12.44
CA GLY A 16 -1.04 -5.55 -11.27
C GLY A 16 -2.28 -5.79 -10.46
N GLY A 17 -2.31 -6.93 -9.76
CA GLY A 17 -3.44 -7.27 -8.88
C GLY A 17 -3.64 -6.26 -7.75
N ILE A 18 -2.56 -5.69 -7.22
CA ILE A 18 -2.64 -4.69 -6.14
C ILE A 18 -3.36 -3.44 -6.63
N GLU A 19 -3.02 -2.95 -7.84
CA GLU A 19 -3.63 -1.77 -8.44
C GLU A 19 -5.14 -1.96 -8.63
N ILE A 20 -5.54 -3.14 -9.10
CA ILE A 20 -6.96 -3.49 -9.29
C ILE A 20 -7.69 -3.52 -7.94
N VAL A 21 -7.12 -4.19 -6.95
CA VAL A 21 -7.74 -4.28 -5.61
C VAL A 21 -7.88 -2.89 -4.98
N VAL A 22 -6.83 -2.05 -5.05
CA VAL A 22 -6.87 -0.69 -4.50
C VAL A 22 -7.92 0.17 -5.22
N GLU A 23 -7.99 0.10 -6.56
CA GLU A 23 -8.98 0.84 -7.34
C GLU A 23 -10.40 0.42 -6.96
N GLU A 24 -10.69 -0.88 -6.98
CA GLU A 24 -12.01 -1.42 -6.71
C GLU A 24 -12.47 -1.14 -5.26
N LEU A 25 -11.58 -1.36 -4.29
CA LEU A 25 -11.86 -1.06 -2.88
C LEU A 25 -12.11 0.43 -2.68
N SER A 26 -11.24 1.28 -3.21
CA SER A 26 -11.35 2.74 -3.10
C SER A 26 -12.64 3.26 -3.73
N THR A 27 -13.03 2.72 -4.89
CA THR A 27 -14.28 3.12 -5.57
C THR A 27 -15.50 2.76 -4.70
N ARG A 28 -15.52 1.57 -4.10
CA ARG A 28 -16.62 1.15 -3.21
C ARG A 28 -16.69 2.02 -1.95
N LEU A 29 -15.54 2.33 -1.36
CA LEU A 29 -15.48 3.22 -0.19
C LEU A 29 -15.98 4.64 -0.52
N VAL A 30 -15.69 5.16 -1.72
CA VAL A 30 -16.25 6.44 -2.19
C VAL A 30 -17.77 6.37 -2.31
N ILE A 31 -18.31 5.30 -2.89
CA ILE A 31 -19.76 5.07 -3.00
C ILE A 31 -20.42 5.00 -1.60
N MET A 32 -19.72 4.44 -0.62
CA MET A 32 -20.17 4.40 0.79
C MET A 32 -20.06 5.75 1.52
N GLY A 33 -19.66 6.83 0.84
CA GLY A 33 -19.57 8.18 1.39
C GLY A 33 -18.25 8.50 2.11
N HIS A 34 -17.20 7.69 1.92
CA HIS A 34 -15.87 7.99 2.46
C HIS A 34 -15.06 8.86 1.49
N THR A 35 -14.16 9.69 2.03
CA THR A 35 -13.19 10.45 1.24
C THR A 35 -11.90 9.65 1.11
N VAL A 36 -11.61 9.13 -0.08
CA VAL A 36 -10.46 8.25 -0.31
C VAL A 36 -9.38 8.98 -1.09
N TYR A 37 -8.14 8.84 -0.62
CA TYR A 37 -6.93 9.33 -1.26
C TYR A 37 -6.04 8.16 -1.65
N ALA A 38 -5.70 8.04 -2.92
CA ALA A 38 -4.76 7.04 -3.40
C ALA A 38 -3.40 7.69 -3.71
N TYR A 39 -2.35 7.14 -3.11
CA TYR A 39 -0.98 7.66 -3.23
C TYR A 39 -0.27 7.00 -4.40
N ASN A 40 -0.21 7.70 -5.53
CA ASN A 40 0.42 7.21 -6.74
C ASN A 40 1.92 7.54 -6.77
N ARG A 41 2.73 6.61 -7.26
CA ARG A 41 4.16 6.88 -7.53
C ARG A 41 4.30 7.76 -8.77
N ALA A 42 5.12 8.80 -8.70
CA ALA A 42 5.34 9.76 -9.78
C ALA A 42 6.80 9.76 -10.28
N GLY A 43 7.38 8.59 -10.52
CA GLY A 43 8.72 8.45 -11.05
C GLY A 43 8.75 7.93 -12.49
N LYS A 44 9.81 8.20 -13.23
CA LYS A 44 10.00 7.71 -14.62
C LYS A 44 9.96 6.17 -14.71
N ASN A 45 10.33 5.47 -13.64
CA ASN A 45 10.32 4.01 -13.57
C ASN A 45 8.93 3.40 -13.35
N VAL A 46 7.92 4.21 -13.16
CA VAL A 46 6.55 3.80 -12.88
C VAL A 46 5.65 4.00 -14.10
N SER A 47 6.18 4.74 -15.10
CA SER A 47 5.47 4.93 -16.36
C SER A 47 5.55 3.66 -17.20
N ASP A 48 4.38 3.10 -17.49
CA ASP A 48 4.26 2.06 -18.52
C ASP A 48 4.62 2.61 -19.89
N LYS A 49 5.10 1.73 -20.75
CA LYS A 49 5.28 2.06 -22.17
C LYS A 49 3.97 2.52 -22.83
N ASN A 50 2.84 2.10 -22.25
CA ASN A 50 1.47 2.40 -22.72
C ASN A 50 0.68 3.26 -21.73
N ALA A 51 1.34 3.88 -20.74
CA ALA A 51 0.63 4.76 -19.83
C ALA A 51 0.14 5.98 -20.59
N ASP A 52 -1.14 6.11 -20.60
CA ASP A 52 -1.79 7.31 -21.10
C ASP A 52 -1.21 8.54 -20.37
N LYS A 53 -0.54 9.43 -21.12
CA LYS A 53 0.03 10.66 -20.55
C LYS A 53 -1.01 11.49 -19.81
N GLU A 54 -2.28 11.31 -20.17
CA GLU A 54 -3.41 11.95 -19.50
C GLU A 54 -3.67 11.36 -18.10
N ALA A 55 -3.54 10.05 -17.91
CA ALA A 55 -3.70 9.44 -16.60
C ALA A 55 -2.71 10.02 -15.55
N HIS A 56 -1.52 10.44 -15.99
CA HIS A 56 -0.56 11.14 -15.13
C HIS A 56 -1.00 12.54 -14.71
N LYS A 57 -1.95 13.18 -15.42
CA LYS A 57 -2.43 14.53 -15.11
C LYS A 57 -3.64 14.50 -14.17
N LEU A 58 -4.29 13.36 -14.01
CA LEU A 58 -5.49 13.24 -13.18
C LEU A 58 -5.22 13.65 -11.73
N LYS A 59 -6.11 14.45 -11.18
CA LYS A 59 -6.19 14.79 -9.74
C LYS A 59 -7.22 13.92 -9.03
N THR A 60 -8.22 13.44 -9.78
CA THR A 60 -9.29 12.58 -9.30
C THR A 60 -9.60 11.47 -10.30
N TYR A 61 -10.06 10.32 -9.83
CA TYR A 61 -10.51 9.21 -10.66
C TYR A 61 -11.61 8.44 -9.93
N LYS A 62 -12.78 8.28 -10.52
CA LYS A 62 -13.97 7.64 -9.89
C LYS A 62 -14.26 8.16 -8.47
N GLY A 63 -14.10 9.45 -8.23
CA GLY A 63 -14.26 10.08 -6.92
C GLY A 63 -13.08 9.92 -5.96
N ILE A 64 -12.08 9.12 -6.32
CA ILE A 64 -10.85 8.93 -5.54
C ILE A 64 -9.92 10.12 -5.80
N ARG A 65 -9.39 10.74 -4.77
CA ARG A 65 -8.38 11.80 -4.87
C ARG A 65 -6.99 11.20 -5.06
N LEU A 66 -6.24 11.64 -6.07
CA LEU A 66 -4.94 11.09 -6.43
C LEU A 66 -3.82 12.00 -5.91
N VAL A 67 -3.01 11.47 -5.00
CA VAL A 67 -1.80 12.14 -4.49
C VAL A 67 -0.59 11.57 -5.20
N LYS A 68 0.26 12.43 -5.77
CA LYS A 68 1.46 12.01 -6.50
C LYS A 68 2.68 12.17 -5.60
N ILE A 69 3.36 11.07 -5.35
CA ILE A 69 4.58 11.03 -4.55
C ILE A 69 5.79 10.89 -5.49
N PRO A 70 6.71 11.86 -5.49
CA PRO A 70 7.92 11.76 -6.29
C PRO A 70 8.76 10.58 -5.82
N THR A 71 9.32 9.85 -6.78
CA THR A 71 10.12 8.65 -6.50
C THR A 71 11.43 8.69 -7.29
N PRO A 72 12.55 8.23 -6.71
CA PRO A 72 13.82 8.18 -7.40
C PRO A 72 13.80 7.18 -8.56
N ASN A 73 14.63 7.45 -9.58
CA ASN A 73 14.78 6.58 -10.75
C ASN A 73 15.65 5.35 -10.46
N ASN A 74 15.54 4.78 -9.26
CA ASN A 74 16.27 3.60 -8.83
C ASN A 74 15.26 2.50 -8.45
N LYS A 75 15.31 1.36 -9.16
CA LYS A 75 14.36 0.26 -8.96
C LYS A 75 14.35 -0.29 -7.53
N LYS A 76 15.48 -0.29 -6.82
CA LYS A 76 15.58 -0.82 -5.44
C LYS A 76 15.07 0.17 -4.41
N LEU A 77 15.32 1.46 -4.59
CA LEU A 77 14.95 2.51 -3.63
C LEU A 77 13.55 3.09 -3.88
N ASN A 78 13.03 2.96 -5.10
CA ASN A 78 11.75 3.55 -5.49
C ASN A 78 10.62 3.22 -4.51
N ALA A 79 10.44 1.93 -4.20
CA ALA A 79 9.36 1.48 -3.32
C ALA A 79 9.54 1.96 -1.87
N ILE A 80 10.77 1.95 -1.37
CA ILE A 80 11.08 2.36 0.02
C ILE A 80 10.86 3.86 0.19
N VAL A 81 11.45 4.66 -0.71
CA VAL A 81 11.31 6.14 -0.67
C VAL A 81 9.86 6.56 -0.87
N TYR A 82 9.15 5.91 -1.82
CA TYR A 82 7.72 6.14 -1.99
C TYR A 82 6.94 5.87 -0.69
N SER A 83 7.14 4.70 -0.08
CA SER A 83 6.39 4.32 1.12
C SER A 83 6.65 5.28 2.27
N PHE A 84 7.91 5.71 2.45
CA PHE A 84 8.28 6.69 3.46
C PHE A 84 7.64 8.06 3.20
N LEU A 85 7.80 8.64 2.01
CA LEU A 85 7.26 9.96 1.68
C LEU A 85 5.73 9.98 1.69
N ALA A 86 5.08 8.90 1.20
CA ALA A 86 3.63 8.76 1.26
C ALA A 86 3.13 8.72 2.71
N THR A 87 3.83 7.98 3.58
CA THR A 87 3.49 7.90 5.00
C THR A 87 3.65 9.26 5.70
N ILE A 88 4.79 9.94 5.50
CA ILE A 88 5.01 11.28 6.08
C ILE A 88 3.94 12.27 5.63
N HIS A 89 3.62 12.28 4.33
CA HIS A 89 2.53 13.12 3.83
C HIS A 89 1.19 12.74 4.47
N ALA A 90 0.87 11.46 4.59
CA ALA A 90 -0.40 11.01 5.16
C ALA A 90 -0.54 11.43 6.63
N VAL A 91 0.47 11.22 7.47
CA VAL A 91 0.38 11.54 8.91
C VAL A 91 0.24 13.05 9.19
N THR A 92 0.63 13.92 8.23
CA THR A 92 0.48 15.38 8.34
C THR A 92 -0.85 15.91 7.78
N HIS A 93 -1.74 15.04 7.26
CA HIS A 93 -2.96 15.48 6.56
C HIS A 93 -4.27 14.99 7.19
N ASN A 94 -4.26 14.65 8.48
CA ASN A 94 -5.44 14.29 9.28
C ASN A 94 -6.32 13.21 8.62
N PHE A 95 -5.76 12.02 8.40
CA PHE A 95 -6.50 10.84 7.98
C PHE A 95 -7.05 10.10 9.18
N ASP A 96 -8.27 9.58 9.07
CA ASP A 96 -8.87 8.70 10.08
C ASP A 96 -8.26 7.30 10.01
N VAL A 97 -7.87 6.86 8.80
CA VAL A 97 -7.29 5.54 8.53
C VAL A 97 -6.20 5.65 7.47
N ILE A 98 -5.07 4.98 7.71
CA ILE A 98 -4.04 4.75 6.69
C ILE A 98 -4.00 3.26 6.37
N HIS A 99 -4.34 2.91 5.13
CA HIS A 99 -4.41 1.54 4.65
C HIS A 99 -3.20 1.22 3.77
N TYR A 100 -2.35 0.31 4.26
CA TYR A 100 -1.16 -0.15 3.57
C TYR A 100 -1.45 -1.41 2.76
N HIS A 101 -0.96 -1.47 1.54
CA HIS A 101 -1.07 -2.61 0.65
C HIS A 101 0.30 -3.18 0.34
N ALA A 102 0.47 -4.50 0.51
CA ALA A 102 1.70 -5.27 0.43
C ALA A 102 2.69 -5.07 1.60
N GLU A 103 3.57 -6.04 1.79
CA GLU A 103 4.50 -6.12 2.93
C GLU A 103 5.52 -4.96 2.94
N GLY A 104 6.07 -4.59 1.78
CA GLY A 104 7.09 -3.55 1.69
C GLY A 104 6.65 -2.20 2.28
N PRO A 105 5.52 -1.61 1.86
CA PRO A 105 4.95 -0.40 2.43
C PRO A 105 4.61 -0.52 3.92
N CYS A 106 4.22 -1.70 4.40
CA CYS A 106 3.93 -1.94 5.81
C CYS A 106 5.14 -1.70 6.74
N ALA A 107 6.36 -1.68 6.23
CA ALA A 107 7.54 -1.29 7.02
C ALA A 107 7.41 0.12 7.62
N MET A 108 6.62 1.00 7.00
CA MET A 108 6.40 2.38 7.46
C MET A 108 5.20 2.54 8.40
N LEU A 109 4.40 1.49 8.58
CA LEU A 109 3.16 1.50 9.37
C LEU A 109 3.41 1.85 10.85
N VAL A 110 4.60 1.57 11.35
CA VAL A 110 5.03 1.93 12.71
C VAL A 110 4.89 3.43 12.98
N ILE A 111 5.07 4.28 11.97
CA ILE A 111 5.01 5.75 12.14
C ILE A 111 3.59 6.22 12.51
N PRO A 112 2.54 5.96 11.71
CA PRO A 112 1.18 6.34 12.08
C PRO A 112 0.66 5.60 13.32
N HIS A 113 1.09 4.35 13.56
CA HIS A 113 0.71 3.62 14.77
C HIS A 113 1.10 4.38 16.04
N PHE A 114 2.38 4.82 16.16
CA PHE A 114 2.81 5.59 17.33
C PHE A 114 2.24 7.02 17.40
N LEU A 115 1.67 7.52 16.31
CA LEU A 115 0.93 8.78 16.29
C LEU A 115 -0.58 8.59 16.60
N GLY A 116 -1.01 7.38 16.93
CA GLY A 116 -2.40 7.07 17.26
C GLY A 116 -3.36 7.09 16.06
N ILE A 117 -2.84 7.04 14.83
CA ILE A 117 -3.66 6.98 13.62
C ILE A 117 -3.97 5.51 13.32
N ARG A 118 -5.25 5.19 13.11
CA ARG A 118 -5.68 3.82 12.79
C ARG A 118 -5.05 3.31 11.50
N THR A 119 -4.48 2.11 11.57
CA THR A 119 -3.75 1.50 10.47
C THR A 119 -4.34 0.16 10.06
N ILE A 120 -4.46 -0.05 8.75
CA ILE A 120 -4.87 -1.33 8.17
C ILE A 120 -3.78 -1.81 7.22
N ALA A 121 -3.48 -3.11 7.23
CA ALA A 121 -2.55 -3.74 6.30
C ALA A 121 -3.27 -4.81 5.48
N THR A 122 -3.21 -4.73 4.14
CA THR A 122 -3.63 -5.82 3.26
C THR A 122 -2.41 -6.54 2.69
N ILE A 123 -2.26 -7.81 3.05
CA ILE A 123 -1.21 -8.69 2.55
C ILE A 123 -1.74 -9.46 1.35
N HIS A 124 -1.22 -9.14 0.16
CA HIS A 124 -1.69 -9.71 -1.10
C HIS A 124 -1.12 -11.11 -1.41
N GLY A 125 -0.22 -11.58 -0.59
CA GLY A 125 0.50 -12.85 -0.70
C GLY A 125 1.86 -12.71 -0.03
N LEU A 126 2.60 -13.80 0.11
CA LEU A 126 3.94 -13.79 0.70
C LEU A 126 4.96 -13.39 -0.39
N ASP A 127 5.07 -12.08 -0.63
CA ASP A 127 5.90 -11.54 -1.73
C ASP A 127 7.38 -11.93 -1.61
N TRP A 128 7.89 -12.09 -0.40
CA TRP A 128 9.27 -12.51 -0.15
C TRP A 128 9.60 -13.92 -0.65
N GLN A 129 8.60 -14.78 -0.89
CA GLN A 129 8.77 -16.11 -1.47
C GLN A 129 9.01 -16.07 -2.99
N ARG A 130 8.76 -14.94 -3.62
CA ARG A 130 8.95 -14.81 -5.08
C ARG A 130 10.44 -14.80 -5.44
N ALA A 131 10.86 -15.67 -6.36
CA ALA A 131 12.25 -15.85 -6.79
C ALA A 131 12.95 -14.56 -7.30
N LYS A 132 12.19 -13.52 -7.67
CA LYS A 132 12.72 -12.25 -8.17
C LYS A 132 13.40 -11.37 -7.11
N TRP A 133 13.21 -11.67 -5.81
CA TRP A 133 13.76 -10.87 -4.73
C TRP A 133 15.11 -11.39 -4.25
N GLY A 134 16.13 -10.55 -4.26
CA GLY A 134 17.43 -10.85 -3.65
C GLY A 134 17.43 -10.62 -2.12
N GLY A 135 18.50 -11.05 -1.46
CA GLY A 135 18.58 -11.14 -0.01
C GLY A 135 18.15 -9.88 0.78
N PHE A 136 18.54 -8.67 0.35
CA PHE A 136 18.12 -7.43 1.02
C PHE A 136 16.62 -7.18 0.87
N ALA A 137 16.07 -7.35 -0.34
CA ALA A 137 14.66 -7.12 -0.59
C ALA A 137 13.79 -8.12 0.19
N THR A 138 14.18 -9.39 0.23
CA THR A 138 13.52 -10.43 1.05
C THR A 138 13.51 -10.06 2.53
N LYS A 139 14.64 -9.61 3.08
CA LYS A 139 14.70 -9.16 4.49
C LYS A 139 13.79 -7.96 4.76
N PHE A 140 13.75 -7.01 3.84
CA PHE A 140 12.90 -5.83 3.95
C PHE A 140 11.40 -6.18 3.90
N LEU A 141 11.00 -7.09 3.00
CA LEU A 141 9.62 -7.57 2.91
C LEU A 141 9.20 -8.31 4.20
N LYS A 142 10.04 -9.22 4.70
CA LYS A 142 9.80 -9.92 5.99
C LYS A 142 9.74 -8.94 7.17
N PHE A 143 10.54 -7.89 7.14
CA PHE A 143 10.47 -6.84 8.16
C PHE A 143 9.11 -6.12 8.11
N GLY A 144 8.65 -5.71 6.93
CA GLY A 144 7.34 -5.07 6.75
C GLY A 144 6.17 -5.99 7.14
N GLU A 145 6.25 -7.29 6.82
CA GLU A 145 5.29 -8.31 7.24
C GLU A 145 5.21 -8.40 8.77
N LYS A 146 6.37 -8.47 9.45
CA LYS A 146 6.45 -8.49 10.92
C LYS A 146 5.87 -7.22 11.54
N ILE A 147 6.14 -6.05 10.94
CA ILE A 147 5.57 -4.78 11.39
C ILE A 147 4.04 -4.80 11.22
N ALA A 148 3.52 -5.26 10.08
CA ALA A 148 2.08 -5.39 9.87
C ALA A 148 1.44 -6.33 10.92
N ALA A 149 2.02 -7.51 11.14
CA ALA A 149 1.51 -8.47 12.11
C ALA A 149 1.47 -7.91 13.54
N LYS A 150 2.46 -7.09 13.92
CA LYS A 150 2.60 -6.59 15.29
C LYS A 150 1.83 -5.29 15.56
N TYR A 151 1.81 -4.37 14.60
CA TYR A 151 1.40 -2.99 14.83
C TYR A 151 0.17 -2.53 14.04
N ALA A 152 -0.28 -3.26 13.00
CA ALA A 152 -1.52 -2.90 12.34
C ALA A 152 -2.71 -3.14 13.27
N ASP A 153 -3.66 -2.20 13.29
CA ASP A 153 -4.92 -2.40 13.99
C ASP A 153 -5.68 -3.57 13.38
N GLU A 154 -5.71 -3.62 12.05
CA GLU A 154 -6.31 -4.75 11.30
C GLU A 154 -5.38 -5.26 10.21
N VAL A 155 -5.34 -6.58 10.05
CA VAL A 155 -4.61 -7.24 8.94
C VAL A 155 -5.60 -8.01 8.09
N ILE A 156 -5.64 -7.67 6.80
CA ILE A 156 -6.47 -8.32 5.79
C ILE A 156 -5.57 -9.21 4.93
N VAL A 157 -6.01 -10.41 4.64
CA VAL A 157 -5.31 -11.36 3.77
C VAL A 157 -6.21 -11.87 2.65
N LEU A 158 -5.66 -12.26 1.51
CA LEU A 158 -6.41 -12.66 0.33
C LEU A 158 -6.44 -14.18 0.11
N SER A 159 -5.98 -14.97 1.08
CA SER A 159 -6.09 -16.42 1.02
C SER A 159 -6.06 -17.06 2.40
N ARG A 160 -6.72 -18.22 2.52
CA ARG A 160 -6.73 -19.02 3.76
C ARG A 160 -5.32 -19.49 4.16
N ASN A 161 -4.47 -19.80 3.18
CA ASN A 161 -3.08 -20.20 3.46
C ASN A 161 -2.28 -19.06 4.12
N VAL A 162 -2.45 -17.82 3.66
CA VAL A 162 -1.80 -16.65 4.29
C VAL A 162 -2.42 -16.37 5.67
N GLN A 163 -3.73 -16.58 5.84
CA GLN A 163 -4.40 -16.47 7.15
C GLN A 163 -3.78 -17.45 8.16
N GLN A 164 -3.65 -18.71 7.78
CA GLN A 164 -3.06 -19.74 8.62
C GLN A 164 -1.59 -19.43 8.93
N TYR A 165 -0.83 -19.01 7.93
CA TYR A 165 0.56 -18.60 8.10
C TYR A 165 0.72 -17.47 9.13
N PHE A 166 -0.11 -16.42 9.08
CA PHE A 166 -0.06 -15.32 10.05
C PHE A 166 -0.39 -15.78 11.46
N LEU A 167 -1.35 -16.68 11.61
CA LEU A 167 -1.67 -17.28 12.90
C LEU A 167 -0.52 -18.10 13.46
N GLU A 168 0.07 -18.99 12.67
CA GLU A 168 1.17 -19.86 13.09
C GLU A 168 2.48 -19.10 13.34
N GLN A 169 2.82 -18.17 12.45
CA GLN A 169 4.11 -17.47 12.52
C GLN A 169 4.13 -16.32 13.54
N TYR A 170 3.00 -15.63 13.72
CA TYR A 170 2.92 -14.40 14.52
C TYR A 170 1.88 -14.44 15.63
N GLY A 171 1.09 -15.50 15.75
CA GLY A 171 -0.08 -15.54 16.64
C GLY A 171 -1.15 -14.48 16.26
N ARG A 172 -1.12 -13.97 15.03
CA ARG A 172 -1.98 -12.88 14.57
C ARG A 172 -3.22 -13.40 13.85
N THR A 173 -4.39 -13.13 14.41
CA THR A 173 -5.66 -13.30 13.69
C THR A 173 -5.79 -12.26 12.58
N THR A 174 -6.33 -12.67 11.44
CA THR A 174 -6.47 -11.82 10.25
C THR A 174 -7.87 -11.93 9.67
N ILE A 175 -8.28 -10.91 8.93
CA ILE A 175 -9.54 -10.87 8.18
C ILE A 175 -9.30 -11.46 6.78
N TYR A 176 -10.18 -12.38 6.36
CA TYR A 176 -10.15 -12.98 5.02
C TYR A 176 -11.38 -12.58 4.22
#